data_19cbca3565942df1424ee02df2349b92
#
_entry.id   19cbca3565942df1424ee02df2349b92
#
_cell.length_a   1.000
_cell.length_b   1.000
_cell.length_c   1.000
_cell.angle_alpha   90.00
_cell.angle_beta   90.00
_cell.angle_gamma   90.00
#
_symmetry.space_group_name_H-M   'P 1'
#
loop_
_entity.id
_entity.type
_entity.pdbx_description
1 polymer ?
#
loop_
_entity_poly.entity_id
_entity_poly.type
_entity_poly.pdbx_seq_one_letter_code
_entity_poly.pdbx_strand_id
1 'polypeptide(L)'
;MSESLKEIKFLNDLPDQVIVIDKFKTINFANKSAKTRFGSNIESQNISSIVRDAELLDQIDKSLEKNQGGILDIEIKAPNFQYYKVSVMPGPKNLLNTSDSVIIFFKDLTDIIKVQKLKSDFVANVSHELRTPLQSIKLGLETINNGHASKDLESQKKILPVVLQQTSRMESIVNDLLSLSRIELQEHIRPSEKVDLNEIISHSIDLNKEIIKKNNMSCSFDKQSDNIKINGDRNRLIEVFNNLIDNAI
;
A
#
# COMPACT_ATOMS: atom_id res chain seq x y z
N MET A 1 -8.30 15.80 -44.07
CA MET A 1 -8.31 15.66 -42.63
C MET A 1 -7.00 16.25 -42.13
N SER A 2 -7.02 17.43 -41.50
CA SER A 2 -5.82 18.19 -41.17
C SER A 2 -4.96 17.41 -40.17
N GLU A 3 -3.65 17.61 -40.26
CA GLU A 3 -2.61 17.01 -39.40
C GLU A 3 -2.94 17.18 -37.90
N SER A 4 -3.49 18.33 -37.53
CA SER A 4 -3.97 18.68 -36.19
C SER A 4 -5.04 17.73 -35.61
N LEU A 5 -5.92 17.18 -36.47
CA LEU A 5 -6.95 16.20 -36.04
C LEU A 5 -6.37 14.82 -35.69
N LYS A 6 -5.26 14.44 -36.32
CA LYS A 6 -4.54 13.17 -35.98
C LYS A 6 -3.78 13.31 -34.67
N GLU A 7 -3.16 14.46 -34.42
CA GLU A 7 -2.45 14.76 -33.18
C GLU A 7 -3.38 14.76 -31.97
N ILE A 8 -4.55 15.39 -32.10
CA ILE A 8 -5.58 15.40 -31.04
C ILE A 8 -6.08 14.00 -30.73
N LYS A 9 -6.26 13.16 -31.77
CA LYS A 9 -6.73 11.78 -31.56
C LYS A 9 -5.71 10.96 -30.76
N PHE A 10 -4.40 11.11 -31.06
CA PHE A 10 -3.35 10.42 -30.30
C PHE A 10 -3.35 10.84 -28.81
N LEU A 11 -3.47 12.12 -28.51
CA LEU A 11 -3.51 12.60 -27.13
C LEU A 11 -4.74 12.09 -26.37
N ASN A 12 -5.87 11.85 -27.05
CA ASN A 12 -7.07 11.30 -26.43
C ASN A 12 -6.94 9.84 -25.98
N ASP A 13 -6.07 9.07 -26.64
CA ASP A 13 -5.87 7.65 -26.35
C ASP A 13 -4.80 7.42 -25.26
N LEU A 14 -4.14 8.51 -24.80
CA LEU A 14 -3.19 8.40 -23.69
C LEU A 14 -3.89 8.11 -22.36
N PRO A 15 -3.35 7.18 -21.55
CA PRO A 15 -3.89 6.86 -20.23
C PRO A 15 -3.69 7.98 -19.22
N ASP A 16 -2.59 8.74 -19.35
CA ASP A 16 -2.29 9.87 -18.50
C ASP A 16 -3.16 11.09 -18.88
N GLN A 17 -3.41 11.96 -17.89
CA GLN A 17 -4.20 13.16 -18.13
C GLN A 17 -3.35 14.20 -18.87
N VAL A 18 -3.87 14.69 -19.98
CA VAL A 18 -3.23 15.73 -20.82
C VAL A 18 -4.15 16.92 -20.95
N ILE A 19 -3.63 18.08 -20.62
CA ILE A 19 -4.31 19.38 -20.75
C ILE A 19 -3.43 20.31 -21.57
N VAL A 20 -4.04 21.02 -22.53
CA VAL A 20 -3.39 22.08 -23.29
C VAL A 20 -4.06 23.40 -22.95
N ILE A 21 -3.26 24.37 -22.57
CA ILE A 21 -3.72 25.72 -22.23
C ILE A 21 -3.12 26.76 -23.18
N ASP A 22 -3.78 27.89 -23.33
CA ASP A 22 -3.29 29.06 -24.06
C ASP A 22 -2.52 30.02 -23.13
N LYS A 23 -2.08 31.14 -23.68
CA LYS A 23 -1.37 32.23 -22.96
C LYS A 23 -2.20 32.87 -21.82
N PHE A 24 -3.51 32.71 -21.83
CA PHE A 24 -4.42 33.20 -20.77
C PHE A 24 -4.68 32.14 -19.72
N LYS A 25 -3.98 30.99 -19.80
CA LYS A 25 -4.19 29.82 -18.94
C LYS A 25 -5.59 29.20 -19.10
N THR A 26 -6.25 29.45 -20.24
CA THR A 26 -7.53 28.83 -20.57
C THR A 26 -7.28 27.45 -21.17
N ILE A 27 -8.06 26.46 -20.75
CA ILE A 27 -7.96 25.08 -21.23
C ILE A 27 -8.61 25.01 -22.61
N ASN A 28 -7.79 24.81 -23.65
CA ASN A 28 -8.24 24.65 -25.02
C ASN A 28 -8.45 23.21 -25.42
N PHE A 29 -7.80 22.29 -24.72
CA PHE A 29 -7.95 20.86 -24.92
C PHE A 29 -7.72 20.11 -23.63
N ALA A 30 -8.53 19.08 -23.40
CA ALA A 30 -8.33 18.09 -22.36
C ALA A 30 -8.66 16.70 -22.93
N ASN A 31 -7.76 15.74 -22.75
CA ASN A 31 -7.99 14.39 -23.24
C ASN A 31 -9.06 13.67 -22.41
N LYS A 32 -9.48 12.49 -22.86
CA LYS A 32 -10.53 11.69 -22.20
C LYS A 32 -10.21 11.40 -20.74
N SER A 33 -8.95 11.09 -20.44
CA SER A 33 -8.48 10.81 -19.08
C SER A 33 -8.58 12.04 -18.17
N ALA A 34 -8.16 13.22 -18.66
CA ALA A 34 -8.30 14.49 -17.94
C ALA A 34 -9.76 14.87 -17.69
N LYS A 35 -10.64 14.69 -18.70
CA LYS A 35 -12.09 14.94 -18.55
C LYS A 35 -12.75 14.00 -17.53
N THR A 36 -12.32 12.75 -17.51
CA THR A 36 -12.83 11.77 -16.50
C THR A 36 -12.41 12.16 -15.09
N ARG A 37 -11.19 12.70 -14.92
CA ARG A 37 -10.63 13.05 -13.61
C ARG A 37 -11.11 14.40 -13.10
N PHE A 38 -11.06 15.43 -13.94
CA PHE A 38 -11.27 16.81 -13.54
C PHE A 38 -12.66 17.36 -13.90
N GLY A 39 -13.42 16.58 -14.68
CA GLY A 39 -14.78 16.95 -15.11
C GLY A 39 -14.91 17.07 -16.63
N SER A 40 -16.10 16.75 -17.15
CA SER A 40 -16.36 16.73 -18.60
C SER A 40 -16.33 18.12 -19.25
N ASN A 41 -16.59 19.19 -18.48
CA ASN A 41 -16.76 20.57 -18.97
C ASN A 41 -15.60 21.49 -18.54
N ILE A 42 -14.35 20.98 -18.50
CA ILE A 42 -13.19 21.75 -18.09
C ILE A 42 -12.61 22.61 -19.20
N GLU A 43 -12.91 22.30 -20.45
CA GLU A 43 -12.54 23.14 -21.59
C GLU A 43 -13.17 24.54 -21.48
N SER A 44 -12.47 25.56 -21.92
CA SER A 44 -12.78 26.99 -21.76
C SER A 44 -12.73 27.51 -20.31
N GLN A 45 -12.35 26.69 -19.33
CA GLN A 45 -12.07 27.16 -17.97
C GLN A 45 -10.61 27.53 -17.79
N ASN A 46 -10.30 28.33 -16.77
CA ASN A 46 -8.91 28.60 -16.40
C ASN A 46 -8.36 27.40 -15.62
N ILE A 47 -7.09 27.03 -15.87
CA ILE A 47 -6.44 25.89 -15.21
C ILE A 47 -6.46 26.00 -13.68
N SER A 48 -6.42 27.21 -13.13
CA SER A 48 -6.47 27.46 -11.69
C SER A 48 -7.82 27.08 -11.03
N SER A 49 -8.88 26.91 -11.83
CA SER A 49 -10.16 26.42 -11.33
C SER A 49 -10.13 24.92 -10.99
N ILE A 50 -9.22 24.19 -11.61
CA ILE A 50 -9.07 22.73 -11.49
C ILE A 50 -7.95 22.36 -10.54
N VAL A 51 -6.79 23.00 -10.69
CA VAL A 51 -5.61 22.75 -9.87
C VAL A 51 -5.13 24.06 -9.25
N ARG A 52 -5.16 24.12 -7.90
CA ARG A 52 -4.76 25.30 -7.12
C ARG A 52 -3.42 25.06 -6.44
N ASP A 53 -2.42 24.67 -7.21
CA ASP A 53 -1.06 24.47 -6.74
C ASP A 53 -0.19 25.64 -7.19
N ALA A 54 0.50 26.29 -6.25
CA ALA A 54 1.28 27.50 -6.54
C ALA A 54 2.52 27.22 -7.37
N GLU A 55 3.18 26.07 -7.15
CA GLU A 55 4.38 25.67 -7.89
C GLU A 55 4.03 25.32 -9.34
N LEU A 56 2.90 24.65 -9.56
CA LEU A 56 2.41 24.36 -10.90
C LEU A 56 2.07 25.64 -11.65
N LEU A 57 1.39 26.58 -11.01
CA LEU A 57 1.03 27.85 -11.65
C LEU A 57 2.28 28.69 -12.01
N ASP A 58 3.27 28.73 -11.14
CA ASP A 58 4.56 29.39 -11.39
C ASP A 58 5.33 28.70 -12.55
N GLN A 59 5.31 27.37 -12.59
CA GLN A 59 5.95 26.62 -13.68
C GLN A 59 5.24 26.84 -15.02
N ILE A 60 3.91 26.99 -15.02
CA ILE A 60 3.14 27.36 -16.22
C ILE A 60 3.56 28.75 -16.70
N ASP A 61 3.70 29.73 -15.80
CA ASP A 61 4.15 31.08 -16.14
C ASP A 61 5.56 31.09 -16.74
N LYS A 62 6.49 30.35 -16.15
CA LYS A 62 7.84 30.15 -16.69
C LYS A 62 7.82 29.50 -18.09
N SER A 63 6.90 28.58 -18.32
CA SER A 63 6.76 27.93 -19.62
C SER A 63 6.21 28.88 -20.69
N LEU A 64 5.24 29.72 -20.34
CA LEU A 64 4.67 30.73 -21.25
C LEU A 64 5.65 31.87 -21.57
N GLU A 65 6.33 32.40 -20.53
CA GLU A 65 7.18 33.60 -20.68
C GLU A 65 8.58 33.26 -21.22
N LYS A 66 9.17 32.16 -20.71
CA LYS A 66 10.59 31.81 -20.97
C LYS A 66 10.77 30.58 -21.85
N ASN A 67 9.67 29.97 -22.31
CA ASN A 67 9.70 28.73 -23.08
C ASN A 67 10.47 27.61 -22.36
N GLN A 68 10.35 27.57 -21.01
CA GLN A 68 11.07 26.64 -20.15
C GLN A 68 10.11 25.59 -19.55
N GLY A 69 10.28 24.33 -19.94
CA GLY A 69 9.56 23.21 -19.33
C GLY A 69 10.07 22.87 -17.94
N GLY A 70 9.27 22.12 -17.20
CA GLY A 70 9.61 21.64 -15.86
C GLY A 70 8.81 20.41 -15.44
N ILE A 71 9.31 19.73 -14.42
CA ILE A 71 8.65 18.58 -13.81
C ILE A 71 8.54 18.88 -12.32
N LEU A 72 7.35 18.61 -11.74
CA LEU A 72 7.08 18.83 -10.33
C LEU A 72 6.16 17.73 -9.82
N ASP A 73 6.21 17.49 -8.51
CA ASP A 73 5.31 16.58 -7.82
C ASP A 73 4.27 17.40 -7.06
N ILE A 74 2.98 17.12 -7.28
CA ILE A 74 1.89 17.84 -6.63
C ILE A 74 0.91 16.90 -5.94
N GLU A 75 0.23 17.44 -4.93
CA GLU A 75 -0.85 16.76 -4.22
C GLU A 75 -2.19 17.43 -4.52
N ILE A 76 -3.14 16.68 -5.06
CA ILE A 76 -4.52 17.15 -5.27
C ILE A 76 -5.41 16.52 -4.20
N LYS A 77 -5.98 17.37 -3.32
CA LYS A 77 -6.73 16.90 -2.13
C LYS A 77 -8.22 16.65 -2.39
N ALA A 78 -8.80 17.26 -3.40
CA ALA A 78 -10.23 17.15 -3.69
C ALA A 78 -10.49 16.66 -5.13
N PRO A 79 -11.54 15.86 -5.38
CA PRO A 79 -12.44 15.23 -4.40
C PRO A 79 -11.79 14.08 -3.61
N ASN A 80 -10.73 13.47 -4.14
CA ASN A 80 -9.94 12.40 -3.51
C ASN A 80 -8.49 12.80 -3.50
N PHE A 81 -7.78 12.42 -2.44
CA PHE A 81 -6.36 12.66 -2.29
C PHE A 81 -5.55 11.84 -3.30
N GLN A 82 -4.79 12.51 -4.15
CA GLN A 82 -3.96 11.90 -5.20
C GLN A 82 -2.62 12.59 -5.34
N TYR A 83 -1.61 11.81 -5.69
CA TYR A 83 -0.26 12.26 -5.98
C TYR A 83 -0.03 12.26 -7.48
N TYR A 84 0.43 13.39 -8.02
CA TYR A 84 0.73 13.53 -9.43
C TYR A 84 2.17 13.96 -9.66
N LYS A 85 2.83 13.31 -10.61
CA LYS A 85 4.00 13.88 -11.25
C LYS A 85 3.51 14.67 -12.46
N VAL A 86 3.74 15.97 -12.45
CA VAL A 86 3.27 16.88 -13.50
C VAL A 86 4.45 17.35 -14.34
N SER A 87 4.35 17.16 -15.65
CA SER A 87 5.30 17.70 -16.62
C SER A 87 4.65 18.85 -17.37
N VAL A 88 5.24 20.02 -17.28
CA VAL A 88 4.81 21.23 -17.97
C VAL A 88 5.79 21.48 -19.11
N MET A 89 5.29 21.57 -20.33
CA MET A 89 6.13 21.76 -21.52
C MET A 89 5.52 22.86 -22.41
N PRO A 90 6.37 23.72 -23.00
CA PRO A 90 5.91 24.64 -24.05
C PRO A 90 5.35 23.83 -25.22
N GLY A 91 4.19 24.21 -25.69
CA GLY A 91 3.56 23.58 -26.85
C GLY A 91 4.18 24.11 -28.16
N PRO A 92 4.08 23.34 -29.25
CA PRO A 92 4.49 23.83 -30.58
C PRO A 92 3.63 25.02 -30.98
N LYS A 93 4.26 25.94 -31.77
CA LYS A 93 3.57 27.11 -32.30
C LYS A 93 2.38 26.67 -33.13
N ASN A 94 1.26 27.39 -32.96
CA ASN A 94 -0.02 27.12 -33.62
C ASN A 94 -0.68 25.78 -33.26
N LEU A 95 -0.32 25.17 -32.15
CA LEU A 95 -1.07 24.04 -31.63
C LEU A 95 -2.52 24.49 -31.32
N LEU A 96 -3.50 23.79 -31.87
CA LEU A 96 -4.92 24.12 -31.68
C LEU A 96 -5.29 25.57 -32.07
N ASN A 97 -4.61 26.15 -33.08
CA ASN A 97 -4.77 27.54 -33.54
C ASN A 97 -4.41 28.62 -32.51
N THR A 98 -3.62 28.29 -31.48
CA THR A 98 -3.12 29.23 -30.48
C THR A 98 -1.66 29.60 -30.79
N SER A 99 -1.29 30.88 -30.63
CA SER A 99 0.09 31.35 -30.90
C SER A 99 1.09 30.79 -29.90
N ASP A 100 0.71 30.73 -28.64
CA ASP A 100 1.49 30.21 -27.53
C ASP A 100 0.64 29.26 -26.71
N SER A 101 1.16 28.09 -26.46
CA SER A 101 0.45 27.04 -25.70
C SER A 101 1.40 26.35 -24.74
N VAL A 102 0.84 25.76 -23.70
CA VAL A 102 1.55 24.89 -22.75
C VAL A 102 0.81 23.57 -22.68
N ILE A 103 1.57 22.49 -22.76
CA ILE A 103 1.06 21.14 -22.59
C ILE A 103 1.41 20.68 -21.17
N ILE A 104 0.41 20.21 -20.45
CA ILE A 104 0.53 19.73 -19.07
C ILE A 104 0.15 18.25 -19.04
N PHE A 105 1.07 17.41 -18.62
CA PHE A 105 0.85 15.99 -18.41
C PHE A 105 0.78 15.71 -16.91
N PHE A 106 -0.27 15.02 -16.47
CA PHE A 106 -0.41 14.56 -15.10
C PHE A 106 -0.29 13.03 -15.09
N LYS A 107 0.78 12.54 -14.50
CA LYS A 107 0.95 11.10 -14.25
C LYS A 107 0.52 10.78 -12.83
N ASP A 108 -0.52 9.98 -12.68
CA ASP A 108 -1.00 9.55 -11.37
C ASP A 108 -0.01 8.55 -10.75
N LEU A 109 0.56 8.92 -9.61
CA LEU A 109 1.48 8.09 -8.82
C LEU A 109 0.84 7.62 -7.50
N THR A 110 -0.45 7.82 -7.33
CA THR A 110 -1.14 7.59 -6.06
C THR A 110 -0.95 6.17 -5.55
N ASP A 111 -1.14 5.17 -6.41
CA ASP A 111 -1.01 3.77 -5.99
C ASP A 111 0.44 3.38 -5.71
N ILE A 112 1.39 3.91 -6.47
CA ILE A 112 2.83 3.69 -6.24
C ILE A 112 3.23 4.26 -4.88
N ILE A 113 2.83 5.50 -4.59
CA ILE A 113 3.17 6.16 -3.32
C ILE A 113 2.47 5.48 -2.14
N LYS A 114 1.21 5.06 -2.29
CA LYS A 114 0.51 4.27 -1.27
C LYS A 114 1.24 2.98 -0.94
N VAL A 115 1.65 2.23 -1.95
CA VAL A 115 2.41 0.97 -1.75
C VAL A 115 3.75 1.25 -1.07
N GLN A 116 4.47 2.29 -1.49
CA GLN A 116 5.73 2.68 -0.85
C GLN A 116 5.55 3.06 0.61
N LYS A 117 4.49 3.82 0.91
CA LYS A 117 4.15 4.21 2.28
C LYS A 117 3.80 3.00 3.14
N LEU A 118 2.94 2.11 2.65
CA LEU A 118 2.62 0.86 3.34
C LEU A 118 3.86 0.03 3.64
N LYS A 119 4.81 -0.07 2.68
CA LYS A 119 6.07 -0.77 2.88
C LYS A 119 6.95 -0.09 3.95
N SER A 120 7.02 1.24 3.95
CA SER A 120 7.77 2.00 4.96
C SER A 120 7.17 1.84 6.35
N ASP A 121 5.85 1.96 6.47
CA ASP A 121 5.11 1.77 7.72
C ASP A 121 5.26 0.34 8.25
N PHE A 122 5.25 -0.66 7.36
CA PHE A 122 5.50 -2.05 7.70
C PHE A 122 6.89 -2.25 8.33
N VAL A 123 7.95 -1.74 7.67
CA VAL A 123 9.32 -1.85 8.20
C VAL A 123 9.47 -1.14 9.55
N ALA A 124 8.86 0.02 9.71
CA ALA A 124 8.86 0.75 10.98
C ALA A 124 8.16 -0.05 12.08
N ASN A 125 6.97 -0.60 11.81
CA ASN A 125 6.21 -1.39 12.77
C ASN A 125 6.95 -2.67 13.18
N VAL A 126 7.52 -3.41 12.22
CA VAL A 126 8.34 -4.59 12.50
C VAL A 126 9.54 -4.24 13.41
N SER A 127 10.20 -3.12 13.11
CA SER A 127 11.34 -2.67 13.93
C SER A 127 10.93 -2.36 15.38
N HIS A 128 9.76 -1.79 15.57
CA HIS A 128 9.20 -1.53 16.91
C HIS A 128 8.80 -2.82 17.62
N GLU A 129 8.13 -3.74 16.94
CA GLU A 129 7.69 -5.03 17.50
C GLU A 129 8.88 -5.94 17.89
N LEU A 130 10.01 -5.86 17.18
CA LEU A 130 11.23 -6.58 17.54
C LEU A 130 12.02 -5.89 18.64
N ARG A 131 12.01 -4.55 18.72
CA ARG A 131 12.79 -3.80 19.71
C ARG A 131 12.31 -4.04 21.14
N THR A 132 11.01 -4.10 21.36
CA THR A 132 10.40 -4.25 22.67
C THR A 132 10.81 -5.58 23.37
N PRO A 133 10.62 -6.77 22.76
CA PRO A 133 11.07 -8.03 23.36
C PRO A 133 12.59 -8.08 23.52
N LEU A 134 13.35 -7.54 22.56
CA LEU A 134 14.82 -7.49 22.64
C LEU A 134 15.28 -6.68 23.84
N GLN A 135 14.66 -5.53 24.13
CA GLN A 135 14.96 -4.73 25.31
C GLN A 135 14.63 -5.48 26.62
N SER A 136 13.50 -6.20 26.66
CA SER A 136 13.10 -7.02 27.81
C SER A 136 14.10 -8.16 28.06
N ILE A 137 14.53 -8.86 27.01
CA ILE A 137 15.56 -9.91 27.08
C ILE A 137 16.86 -9.32 27.61
N LYS A 138 17.31 -8.20 27.02
CA LYS A 138 18.57 -7.55 27.44
C LYS A 138 18.51 -7.15 28.90
N LEU A 139 17.45 -6.47 29.34
CA LEU A 139 17.29 -6.06 30.74
C LEU A 139 17.24 -7.25 31.70
N GLY A 140 16.52 -8.34 31.32
CA GLY A 140 16.50 -9.57 32.11
C GLY A 140 17.87 -10.20 32.28
N LEU A 141 18.65 -10.29 31.19
CA LEU A 141 20.01 -10.83 31.23
C LEU A 141 20.99 -9.93 32.01
N GLU A 142 20.89 -8.61 31.86
CA GLU A 142 21.68 -7.65 32.63
C GLU A 142 21.36 -7.74 34.13
N THR A 143 20.10 -7.91 34.49
CA THR A 143 19.68 -8.10 35.89
C THR A 143 20.26 -9.38 36.49
N ILE A 144 20.27 -10.47 35.72
CA ILE A 144 20.88 -11.74 36.16
C ILE A 144 22.41 -11.60 36.28
N ASN A 145 23.05 -10.92 35.33
CA ASN A 145 24.52 -10.85 35.27
C ASN A 145 25.12 -9.85 36.29
N ASN A 146 24.56 -8.67 36.43
CA ASN A 146 25.15 -7.55 37.15
C ASN A 146 24.43 -7.18 38.46
N GLY A 147 23.26 -7.75 38.74
CA GLY A 147 22.40 -7.38 39.86
C GLY A 147 22.56 -8.28 41.10
N HIS A 148 21.84 -7.94 42.16
CA HIS A 148 21.68 -8.79 43.32
C HIS A 148 21.13 -10.18 42.98
N ALA A 149 20.41 -10.28 41.84
CA ALA A 149 19.90 -11.52 41.29
C ALA A 149 20.99 -12.50 40.80
N SER A 150 22.24 -12.07 40.62
CA SER A 150 23.34 -12.97 40.21
C SER A 150 23.63 -14.03 41.28
N LYS A 151 23.28 -13.75 42.55
CA LYS A 151 23.46 -14.68 43.70
C LYS A 151 22.14 -15.19 44.27
N ASP A 152 20.97 -14.74 43.71
CA ASP A 152 19.65 -15.08 44.19
C ASP A 152 18.94 -15.98 43.17
N LEU A 153 18.91 -17.27 43.46
CA LEU A 153 18.24 -18.30 42.65
C LEU A 153 16.74 -18.04 42.47
N GLU A 154 16.09 -17.44 43.45
CA GLU A 154 14.65 -17.14 43.36
C GLU A 154 14.35 -16.01 42.33
N SER A 155 15.18 -14.99 42.30
CA SER A 155 15.11 -13.93 41.30
C SER A 155 15.40 -14.46 39.89
N GLN A 156 16.37 -15.33 39.71
CA GLN A 156 16.67 -15.97 38.42
C GLN A 156 15.50 -16.82 37.92
N LYS A 157 14.89 -17.61 38.81
CA LYS A 157 13.70 -18.41 38.48
C LYS A 157 12.49 -17.58 37.99
N LYS A 158 12.41 -16.33 38.39
CA LYS A 158 11.32 -15.42 37.92
C LYS A 158 11.67 -14.73 36.61
N ILE A 159 12.96 -14.39 36.39
CA ILE A 159 13.40 -13.64 35.20
C ILE A 159 13.54 -14.55 33.97
N LEU A 160 14.11 -15.75 34.13
CA LEU A 160 14.35 -16.68 33.01
C LEU A 160 13.07 -17.03 32.21
N PRO A 161 11.92 -17.33 32.83
CA PRO A 161 10.69 -17.57 32.07
C PRO A 161 10.25 -16.37 31.24
N VAL A 162 10.45 -15.14 31.75
CA VAL A 162 10.12 -13.92 31.00
C VAL A 162 11.03 -13.77 29.78
N VAL A 163 12.33 -14.00 29.95
CA VAL A 163 13.31 -13.97 28.85
C VAL A 163 12.94 -15.01 27.78
N LEU A 164 12.65 -16.24 28.19
CA LEU A 164 12.22 -17.31 27.28
C LEU A 164 10.91 -16.95 26.54
N GLN A 165 9.94 -16.40 27.23
CA GLN A 165 8.68 -15.94 26.61
C GLN A 165 8.93 -14.86 25.56
N GLN A 166 9.80 -13.88 25.85
CA GLN A 166 10.11 -12.83 24.87
C GLN A 166 10.90 -13.38 23.66
N THR A 167 11.75 -14.39 23.87
CA THR A 167 12.44 -15.08 22.79
C THR A 167 11.47 -15.81 21.88
N SER A 168 10.52 -16.57 22.44
CA SER A 168 9.47 -17.26 21.66
C SER A 168 8.57 -16.26 20.90
N ARG A 169 8.30 -15.09 21.51
CA ARG A 169 7.56 -14.02 20.81
C ARG A 169 8.35 -13.51 19.60
N MET A 170 9.66 -13.31 19.73
CA MET A 170 10.51 -12.88 18.60
C MET A 170 10.53 -13.94 17.49
N GLU A 171 10.63 -15.23 17.85
CA GLU A 171 10.57 -16.33 16.88
C GLU A 171 9.24 -16.31 16.11
N SER A 172 8.12 -16.08 16.78
CA SER A 172 6.80 -15.95 16.11
C SER A 172 6.80 -14.79 15.13
N ILE A 173 7.24 -13.59 15.52
CA ILE A 173 7.29 -12.42 14.63
C ILE A 173 8.16 -12.70 13.39
N VAL A 174 9.32 -13.34 13.56
CA VAL A 174 10.19 -13.69 12.43
C VAL A 174 9.53 -14.70 11.50
N ASN A 175 8.86 -15.71 12.05
CA ASN A 175 8.14 -16.71 11.24
C ASN A 175 6.97 -16.08 10.46
N ASP A 176 6.22 -15.16 11.07
CA ASP A 176 5.16 -14.42 10.41
C ASP A 176 5.68 -13.58 9.23
N LEU A 177 6.83 -12.92 9.41
CA LEU A 177 7.52 -12.16 8.36
C LEU A 177 8.00 -13.05 7.21
N LEU A 178 8.55 -14.21 7.53
CA LEU A 178 8.98 -15.18 6.51
C LEU A 178 7.78 -15.76 5.75
N SER A 179 6.68 -16.02 6.44
CA SER A 179 5.42 -16.47 5.83
C SER A 179 4.87 -15.42 4.87
N LEU A 180 4.80 -14.14 5.30
CA LEU A 180 4.37 -13.02 4.46
C LEU A 180 5.26 -12.87 3.22
N SER A 181 6.59 -12.92 3.39
CA SER A 181 7.53 -12.83 2.26
C SER A 181 7.33 -13.96 1.25
N ARG A 182 7.07 -15.19 1.71
CA ARG A 182 6.77 -16.32 0.83
C ARG A 182 5.45 -16.14 0.08
N ILE A 183 4.44 -15.55 0.73
CA ILE A 183 3.14 -15.25 0.10
C ILE A 183 3.33 -14.22 -1.01
N GLU A 184 4.06 -13.12 -0.75
CA GLU A 184 4.36 -12.09 -1.75
C GLU A 184 5.10 -12.66 -2.98
N LEU A 185 6.13 -13.49 -2.76
CA LEU A 185 6.87 -14.13 -3.86
C LEU A 185 6.02 -15.08 -4.71
N GLN A 186 4.96 -15.64 -4.15
CA GLN A 186 4.10 -16.62 -4.79
C GLN A 186 2.70 -16.08 -5.13
N GLU A 187 2.49 -14.78 -5.04
CA GLU A 187 1.19 -14.13 -5.29
C GLU A 187 0.56 -14.52 -6.62
N HIS A 188 1.39 -14.75 -7.65
CA HIS A 188 0.94 -15.10 -8.99
C HIS A 188 0.70 -16.62 -9.20
N ILE A 189 1.06 -17.46 -8.22
CA ILE A 189 0.94 -18.91 -8.33
C ILE A 189 -0.40 -19.33 -7.74
N ARG A 190 -1.34 -19.71 -8.59
CA ARG A 190 -2.62 -20.24 -8.13
C ARG A 190 -2.45 -21.71 -7.70
N PRO A 191 -2.85 -22.08 -6.47
CA PRO A 191 -2.80 -23.47 -6.04
C PRO A 191 -3.74 -24.31 -6.88
N SER A 192 -3.28 -25.50 -7.25
CA SER A 192 -4.04 -26.46 -8.07
C SER A 192 -4.51 -27.68 -7.28
N GLU A 193 -4.02 -27.86 -6.05
CA GLU A 193 -4.39 -28.96 -5.17
C GLU A 193 -5.83 -28.82 -4.71
N LYS A 194 -6.60 -29.92 -4.73
CA LYS A 194 -7.95 -29.95 -4.19
C LYS A 194 -7.90 -30.35 -2.73
N VAL A 195 -8.34 -29.49 -1.88
CA VAL A 195 -8.36 -29.67 -0.42
C VAL A 195 -9.79 -29.65 0.11
N ASP A 196 -10.07 -30.42 1.15
CA ASP A 196 -11.36 -30.42 1.84
C ASP A 196 -11.32 -29.41 2.98
N LEU A 197 -12.17 -28.38 2.91
CA LEU A 197 -12.26 -27.34 3.94
C LEU A 197 -12.73 -27.89 5.30
N ASN A 198 -13.62 -28.88 5.30
CA ASN A 198 -14.10 -29.46 6.55
C ASN A 198 -12.98 -30.16 7.33
N GLU A 199 -12.08 -30.85 6.62
CA GLU A 199 -10.91 -31.47 7.23
C GLU A 199 -9.93 -30.42 7.78
N ILE A 200 -9.68 -29.35 7.04
CA ILE A 200 -8.74 -28.28 7.44
C ILE A 200 -9.26 -27.56 8.69
N ILE A 201 -10.54 -27.16 8.69
CA ILE A 201 -11.15 -26.46 9.83
C ILE A 201 -11.14 -27.37 11.06
N SER A 202 -11.56 -28.63 10.92
CA SER A 202 -11.53 -29.57 12.03
C SER A 202 -10.13 -29.76 12.60
N HIS A 203 -9.12 -29.89 11.72
CA HIS A 203 -7.72 -30.02 12.14
C HIS A 203 -7.22 -28.76 12.87
N SER A 204 -7.56 -27.57 12.39
CA SER A 204 -7.17 -26.30 13.05
C SER A 204 -7.83 -26.16 14.44
N ILE A 205 -9.08 -26.55 14.58
CA ILE A 205 -9.77 -26.55 15.89
C ILE A 205 -9.11 -27.55 16.85
N ASP A 206 -8.75 -28.74 16.37
CA ASP A 206 -8.09 -29.76 17.19
C ASP A 206 -6.71 -29.31 17.67
N LEU A 207 -5.93 -28.64 16.83
CA LEU A 207 -4.63 -28.04 17.18
C LEU A 207 -4.76 -27.01 18.31
N ASN A 208 -5.84 -26.23 18.31
CA ASN A 208 -6.05 -25.14 19.26
C ASN A 208 -6.91 -25.54 20.48
N LYS A 209 -7.30 -26.81 20.60
CA LYS A 209 -8.24 -27.30 21.61
C LYS A 209 -7.80 -27.05 23.07
N GLU A 210 -6.51 -27.16 23.34
CA GLU A 210 -5.96 -26.92 24.69
C GLU A 210 -6.03 -25.43 25.07
N ILE A 211 -5.71 -24.52 24.12
CA ILE A 211 -5.75 -23.07 24.33
C ILE A 211 -7.20 -22.61 24.52
N ILE A 212 -8.12 -23.11 23.69
CA ILE A 212 -9.55 -22.83 23.79
C ILE A 212 -10.08 -23.23 25.19
N LYS A 213 -9.73 -24.43 25.66
CA LYS A 213 -10.13 -24.89 27.00
C LYS A 213 -9.51 -24.07 28.13
N LYS A 214 -8.24 -23.73 28.03
CA LYS A 214 -7.53 -22.93 29.03
C LYS A 214 -8.15 -21.54 29.22
N ASN A 215 -8.72 -20.98 28.17
CA ASN A 215 -9.42 -19.69 28.21
C ASN A 215 -10.93 -19.82 28.53
N ASN A 216 -11.40 -21.01 28.96
CA ASN A 216 -12.80 -21.29 29.29
C ASN A 216 -13.77 -21.00 28.13
N MET A 217 -13.31 -21.17 26.88
CA MET A 217 -14.09 -20.96 25.67
C MET A 217 -14.60 -22.29 25.12
N SER A 218 -15.68 -22.25 24.34
CA SER A 218 -16.19 -23.38 23.58
C SER A 218 -16.14 -23.04 22.09
N CYS A 219 -15.67 -23.97 21.27
CA CYS A 219 -15.69 -23.86 19.82
C CYS A 219 -16.55 -25.00 19.28
N SER A 220 -17.52 -24.67 18.45
CA SER A 220 -18.33 -25.63 17.72
C SER A 220 -18.19 -25.40 16.22
N PHE A 221 -18.10 -26.47 15.45
CA PHE A 221 -18.08 -26.44 14.01
C PHE A 221 -19.17 -27.33 13.46
N ASP A 222 -20.17 -26.71 12.84
CA ASP A 222 -21.29 -27.42 12.21
C ASP A 222 -20.99 -27.66 10.73
N LYS A 223 -20.87 -28.94 10.39
CA LYS A 223 -20.62 -29.37 9.00
C LYS A 223 -21.94 -29.37 8.23
N GLN A 224 -22.22 -28.32 7.47
CA GLN A 224 -23.49 -28.20 6.73
C GLN A 224 -23.57 -29.02 5.44
N SER A 225 -22.47 -29.47 4.88
CA SER A 225 -22.44 -30.24 3.63
C SER A 225 -21.26 -31.19 3.58
N ASP A 226 -21.44 -32.34 2.91
CA ASP A 226 -20.36 -33.26 2.65
C ASP A 226 -19.40 -32.71 1.59
N ASN A 227 -18.09 -32.71 1.88
CA ASN A 227 -16.99 -32.46 0.95
C ASN A 227 -16.99 -31.10 0.23
N ILE A 228 -16.75 -30.02 0.95
CA ILE A 228 -16.46 -28.72 0.33
C ILE A 228 -15.01 -28.74 -0.18
N LYS A 229 -14.81 -29.13 -1.43
CA LYS A 229 -13.50 -29.16 -2.07
C LYS A 229 -13.21 -27.85 -2.79
N ILE A 230 -12.09 -27.21 -2.44
CA ILE A 230 -11.58 -26.01 -3.11
C ILE A 230 -10.17 -26.25 -3.65
N ASN A 231 -9.75 -25.43 -4.61
CA ASN A 231 -8.34 -25.37 -4.97
C ASN A 231 -7.61 -24.49 -3.95
N GLY A 232 -6.65 -25.07 -3.24
CA GLY A 232 -5.96 -24.36 -2.17
C GLY A 232 -4.66 -25.05 -1.76
N ASP A 233 -3.80 -24.30 -1.08
CA ASP A 233 -2.66 -24.84 -0.36
C ASP A 233 -3.10 -25.21 1.05
N ARG A 234 -3.02 -26.50 1.39
CA ARG A 234 -3.48 -27.03 2.68
C ARG A 234 -2.80 -26.35 3.88
N ASN A 235 -1.50 -26.14 3.78
CA ASN A 235 -0.74 -25.56 4.90
C ASN A 235 -1.10 -24.08 5.12
N ARG A 236 -1.25 -23.31 4.05
CA ARG A 236 -1.67 -21.91 4.12
C ARG A 236 -3.09 -21.76 4.66
N LEU A 237 -3.99 -22.65 4.28
CA LEU A 237 -5.35 -22.63 4.81
C LEU A 237 -5.39 -22.97 6.31
N ILE A 238 -4.56 -23.93 6.76
CA ILE A 238 -4.41 -24.22 8.20
C ILE A 238 -3.88 -22.97 8.94
N GLU A 239 -2.88 -22.27 8.38
CA GLU A 239 -2.34 -21.03 8.94
C GLU A 239 -3.42 -19.95 9.05
N VAL A 240 -4.25 -19.77 8.01
CA VAL A 240 -5.39 -18.83 8.05
C VAL A 240 -6.35 -19.15 9.17
N PHE A 241 -6.78 -20.42 9.30
CA PHE A 241 -7.73 -20.82 10.35
C PHE A 241 -7.13 -20.74 11.75
N ASN A 242 -5.85 -21.07 11.92
CA ASN A 242 -5.16 -20.89 13.20
C ASN A 242 -5.12 -19.41 13.59
N ASN A 243 -4.74 -18.51 12.68
CA ASN A 243 -4.71 -17.07 12.92
C ASN A 243 -6.11 -16.51 13.28
N LEU A 244 -7.18 -17.01 12.65
CA LEU A 244 -8.55 -16.62 12.98
C LEU A 244 -8.97 -17.11 14.36
N ILE A 245 -8.59 -18.34 14.74
CA ILE A 245 -8.88 -18.91 16.06
C ILE A 245 -8.09 -18.15 17.14
N ASP A 246 -6.80 -17.88 16.92
CA ASP A 246 -5.96 -17.14 17.87
C ASP A 246 -6.46 -15.70 18.07
N ASN A 247 -6.98 -15.06 17.04
CA ASN A 247 -7.59 -13.73 17.14
C ASN A 247 -8.95 -13.73 17.86
N ALA A 248 -9.63 -14.86 17.93
CA ALA A 248 -10.92 -15.02 18.61
C ALA A 248 -10.78 -15.39 20.09
N ILE A 249 -9.61 -15.85 20.52
CA ILE A 249 -9.26 -16.23 21.90
C ILE A 249 -8.66 -15.04 22.67
#